data_d8c10417c4382ebb541f96567f24977b
#
_entry.id   d8c10417c4382ebb541f96567f24977b
#
_cell.length_a   1.000
_cell.length_b   1.000
_cell.length_c   1.000
_cell.angle_alpha   90.00
_cell.angle_beta   90.00
_cell.angle_gamma   90.00
#
_symmetry.space_group_name_H-M   'P 1'
#
loop_
_entity.id
_entity.type
_entity.pdbx_description
1 polymer ?
#
loop_
_entity_poly.entity_id
_entity_poly.type
_entity_poly.pdbx_seq_one_letter_code
_entity_poly.pdbx_strand_id
1 'polypeptide(L)'
;MALSKTAIVQGLQGIVGGANVITDEKELQQSSIDRLRLYEDVHGVFTRPIPAAVVMARSTQHVVDVLKYANRSRINVVARTGRTATEGGLETAVANSIVLDGSGMNGILKIDPYNMQATVQCGVCLQTLEDEVRKHGLTTGHSPQSKPIAQMGGLVATRSIGQFSTLYGGIEDMVVGLEAVHPPRDERRPL
;
A
#
# COMPACT_ATOMS: atom_id res chain seq x y z
N MET A 1 -10.69 26.55 -1.98
CA MET A 1 -10.86 25.97 -3.33
C MET A 1 -10.10 24.64 -3.38
N ALA A 2 -10.64 23.62 -4.02
CA ALA A 2 -9.90 22.39 -4.28
C ALA A 2 -8.78 22.65 -5.28
N LEU A 3 -7.63 22.00 -5.10
CA LEU A 3 -6.51 22.10 -6.03
C LEU A 3 -6.86 21.46 -7.38
N SER A 4 -6.34 22.00 -8.47
CA SER A 4 -6.41 21.35 -9.78
C SER A 4 -5.52 20.11 -9.83
N LYS A 5 -5.83 19.14 -10.71
CA LYS A 5 -4.99 17.96 -10.95
C LYS A 5 -3.53 18.34 -11.19
N THR A 6 -3.28 19.34 -12.03
CA THR A 6 -1.93 19.82 -12.35
C THR A 6 -1.19 20.32 -11.10
N ALA A 7 -1.85 21.12 -10.25
CA ALA A 7 -1.25 21.63 -9.01
C ALA A 7 -0.92 20.49 -8.03
N ILE A 8 -1.79 19.47 -7.94
CA ILE A 8 -1.55 18.29 -7.11
C ILE A 8 -0.31 17.55 -7.60
N VAL A 9 -0.22 17.27 -8.90
CA VAL A 9 0.92 16.57 -9.51
C VAL A 9 2.23 17.32 -9.29
N GLN A 10 2.25 18.64 -9.54
CA GLN A 10 3.45 19.46 -9.31
C GLN A 10 3.90 19.45 -7.85
N GLY A 11 2.96 19.56 -6.91
CA GLY A 11 3.26 19.48 -5.48
C GLY A 11 3.89 18.15 -5.09
N LEU A 12 3.34 17.04 -5.61
CA LEU A 12 3.87 15.70 -5.36
C LEU A 12 5.25 15.49 -5.99
N GLN A 13 5.45 15.97 -7.22
CA GLN A 13 6.76 15.91 -7.88
C GLN A 13 7.86 16.66 -7.11
N GLY A 14 7.50 17.78 -6.47
CA GLY A 14 8.40 18.50 -5.59
C GLY A 14 8.79 17.74 -4.31
N ILE A 15 7.96 16.79 -3.88
CA ILE A 15 8.18 16.00 -2.65
C ILE A 15 8.97 14.72 -2.94
N VAL A 16 8.52 13.93 -3.90
CA VAL A 16 9.08 12.58 -4.15
C VAL A 16 9.95 12.50 -5.39
N GLY A 17 10.05 13.57 -6.16
CA GLY A 17 10.70 13.60 -7.49
C GLY A 17 9.76 13.13 -8.61
N GLY A 18 9.94 13.71 -9.80
CA GLY A 18 9.04 13.48 -10.95
C GLY A 18 8.94 12.01 -11.37
N ALA A 19 10.03 11.25 -11.29
CA ALA A 19 10.06 9.82 -11.66
C ALA A 19 9.19 8.93 -10.73
N ASN A 20 8.83 9.40 -9.54
CA ASN A 20 8.00 8.69 -8.60
C ASN A 20 6.52 9.12 -8.62
N VAL A 21 6.12 9.98 -9.56
CA VAL A 21 4.73 10.44 -9.73
C VAL A 21 4.23 9.97 -11.09
N ILE A 22 3.36 8.99 -11.07
CA ILE A 22 2.79 8.37 -12.27
C ILE A 22 1.50 9.10 -12.62
N THR A 23 1.39 9.54 -13.87
CA THR A 23 0.23 10.28 -14.42
C THR A 23 -0.30 9.67 -15.71
N ASP A 24 0.24 8.52 -16.13
CA ASP A 24 -0.27 7.75 -17.26
C ASP A 24 -1.74 7.38 -17.05
N GLU A 25 -2.58 7.68 -18.03
CA GLU A 25 -4.03 7.57 -17.91
C GLU A 25 -4.48 6.13 -17.67
N LYS A 26 -3.86 5.17 -18.35
CA LYS A 26 -4.18 3.75 -18.21
C LYS A 26 -3.83 3.24 -16.81
N GLU A 27 -2.65 3.62 -16.29
CA GLU A 27 -2.26 3.26 -14.92
C GLU A 27 -3.17 3.93 -13.88
N LEU A 28 -3.58 5.17 -14.10
CA LEU A 28 -4.51 5.87 -13.21
C LEU A 28 -5.89 5.19 -13.20
N GLN A 29 -6.41 4.80 -14.36
CA GLN A 29 -7.68 4.09 -14.47
C GLN A 29 -7.60 2.74 -13.73
N GLN A 30 -6.57 1.95 -13.97
CA GLN A 30 -6.35 0.68 -13.27
C GLN A 30 -6.15 0.85 -11.76
N SER A 31 -5.74 2.04 -11.33
CA SER A 31 -5.52 2.39 -9.92
C SER A 31 -6.76 2.97 -9.25
N SER A 32 -7.87 3.14 -9.97
CA SER A 32 -9.13 3.66 -9.43
C SER A 32 -10.00 2.59 -8.80
N ILE A 33 -9.73 1.32 -9.09
CA ILE A 33 -10.49 0.15 -8.64
C ILE A 33 -9.57 -0.89 -8.00
N ASP A 34 -10.14 -1.82 -7.27
CA ASP A 34 -9.45 -3.03 -6.83
C ASP A 34 -9.96 -4.29 -7.59
N ARG A 35 -9.51 -5.45 -7.14
CA ARG A 35 -9.88 -6.72 -7.80
C ARG A 35 -11.36 -7.07 -7.70
N LEU A 36 -12.08 -6.53 -6.72
CA LEU A 36 -13.53 -6.73 -6.59
C LEU A 36 -14.27 -6.23 -7.84
N ARG A 37 -13.81 -5.11 -8.41
CA ARG A 37 -14.49 -4.41 -9.52
C ARG A 37 -13.86 -4.65 -10.90
N LEU A 38 -12.79 -5.41 -10.98
CA LEU A 38 -12.06 -5.58 -12.24
C LEU A 38 -12.95 -6.14 -13.37
N TYR A 39 -13.84 -7.07 -13.05
CA TYR A 39 -14.79 -7.62 -14.03
C TYR A 39 -15.74 -6.55 -14.56
N GLU A 40 -16.28 -5.72 -13.67
CA GLU A 40 -17.22 -4.66 -14.02
C GLU A 40 -16.54 -3.58 -14.88
N ASP A 41 -15.30 -3.21 -14.56
CA ASP A 41 -14.50 -2.25 -15.34
C ASP A 41 -14.23 -2.77 -16.76
N VAL A 42 -13.77 -4.01 -16.90
CA VAL A 42 -13.49 -4.64 -18.20
C VAL A 42 -14.73 -4.67 -19.10
N HIS A 43 -15.91 -4.82 -18.53
CA HIS A 43 -17.19 -4.83 -19.25
C HIS A 43 -17.86 -3.45 -19.36
N GLY A 44 -17.20 -2.38 -18.88
CA GLY A 44 -17.72 -1.01 -18.94
C GLY A 44 -18.96 -0.75 -18.08
N VAL A 45 -19.23 -1.60 -17.09
CA VAL A 45 -20.40 -1.50 -16.21
C VAL A 45 -20.14 -0.61 -15.01
N PHE A 46 -18.88 -0.52 -14.59
CA PHE A 46 -18.48 0.19 -13.38
C PHE A 46 -17.32 1.16 -13.67
N THR A 47 -17.44 2.37 -13.12
CA THR A 47 -16.39 3.40 -13.17
C THR A 47 -16.25 4.10 -11.83
N ARG A 48 -15.02 4.39 -11.44
CA ARG A 48 -14.68 5.23 -10.28
C ARG A 48 -13.96 6.49 -10.74
N PRO A 49 -13.99 7.56 -9.94
CA PRO A 49 -13.19 8.75 -10.25
C PRO A 49 -11.71 8.37 -10.41
N ILE A 50 -11.11 8.78 -11.52
CA ILE A 50 -9.68 8.55 -11.77
C ILE A 50 -8.86 9.40 -10.79
N PRO A 51 -7.84 8.84 -10.11
CA PRO A 51 -6.99 9.61 -9.22
C PRO A 51 -6.16 10.65 -9.98
N ALA A 52 -5.71 11.70 -9.29
CA ALA A 52 -4.84 12.71 -9.87
C ALA A 52 -3.46 12.15 -10.23
N ALA A 53 -2.94 11.28 -9.38
CA ALA A 53 -1.65 10.62 -9.55
C ALA A 53 -1.55 9.34 -8.71
N VAL A 54 -0.64 8.44 -9.12
CA VAL A 54 -0.07 7.40 -8.26
C VAL A 54 1.32 7.87 -7.81
N VAL A 55 1.57 7.85 -6.52
CA VAL A 55 2.81 8.30 -5.89
C VAL A 55 3.56 7.11 -5.34
N MET A 56 4.71 6.79 -5.93
CA MET A 56 5.58 5.72 -5.48
C MET A 56 6.45 6.21 -4.31
N ALA A 57 6.17 5.73 -3.10
CA ALA A 57 7.04 5.99 -1.95
C ALA A 57 8.28 5.11 -2.00
N ARG A 58 9.45 5.70 -1.71
CA ARG A 58 10.74 5.01 -1.62
C ARG A 58 11.33 5.04 -0.21
N SER A 59 10.69 5.77 0.71
CA SER A 59 11.14 5.89 2.10
C SER A 59 9.96 6.29 2.99
N THR A 60 10.10 6.05 4.30
CA THR A 60 9.17 6.54 5.31
C THR A 60 9.01 8.07 5.24
N GLN A 61 10.11 8.80 4.94
CA GLN A 61 10.05 10.24 4.80
C GLN A 61 9.17 10.69 3.63
N HIS A 62 9.22 9.99 2.48
CA HIS A 62 8.29 10.26 1.37
C HIS A 62 6.83 10.09 1.82
N VAL A 63 6.51 9.04 2.57
CA VAL A 63 5.16 8.81 3.10
C VAL A 63 4.73 9.96 4.01
N VAL A 64 5.60 10.37 4.95
CA VAL A 64 5.36 11.49 5.88
C VAL A 64 5.06 12.78 5.12
N ASP A 65 5.89 13.13 4.14
CA ASP A 65 5.77 14.41 3.45
C ASP A 65 4.58 14.46 2.49
N VAL A 66 4.28 13.33 1.83
CA VAL A 66 3.06 13.18 1.01
C VAL A 66 1.81 13.30 1.88
N LEU A 67 1.75 12.65 3.04
CA LEU A 67 0.60 12.74 3.94
C LEU A 67 0.43 14.14 4.53
N LYS A 68 1.52 14.83 4.88
CA LYS A 68 1.47 16.23 5.30
C LYS A 68 0.93 17.14 4.19
N TYR A 69 1.39 16.95 2.96
CA TYR A 69 0.90 17.70 1.81
C TYR A 69 -0.58 17.43 1.56
N ALA A 70 -0.99 16.16 1.51
CA ALA A 70 -2.37 15.77 1.30
C ALA A 70 -3.31 16.33 2.38
N ASN A 71 -2.91 16.27 3.66
CA ASN A 71 -3.69 16.79 4.76
C ASN A 71 -3.89 18.32 4.65
N ARG A 72 -2.81 19.09 4.40
CA ARG A 72 -2.90 20.55 4.23
C ARG A 72 -3.76 20.96 3.04
N SER A 73 -3.69 20.18 1.97
CA SER A 73 -4.38 20.43 0.72
C SER A 73 -5.77 19.78 0.64
N ARG A 74 -6.19 19.05 1.70
CA ARG A 74 -7.45 18.29 1.77
C ARG A 74 -7.62 17.32 0.60
N ILE A 75 -6.54 16.62 0.25
CA ILE A 75 -6.53 15.60 -0.79
C ILE A 75 -6.80 14.25 -0.14
N ASN A 76 -7.73 13.48 -0.73
CA ASN A 76 -7.98 12.11 -0.30
C ASN A 76 -6.83 11.20 -0.73
N VAL A 77 -6.40 10.30 0.17
CA VAL A 77 -5.28 9.37 -0.06
C VAL A 77 -5.79 7.95 0.02
N VAL A 78 -5.52 7.16 -1.02
CA VAL A 78 -5.72 5.72 -1.04
C VAL A 78 -4.34 5.06 -0.90
N ALA A 79 -4.08 4.40 0.22
CA ALA A 79 -2.82 3.70 0.44
C ALA A 79 -2.86 2.29 -0.17
N ARG A 80 -1.78 1.87 -0.83
CA ARG A 80 -1.67 0.51 -1.37
C ARG A 80 -0.24 -0.01 -1.33
N THR A 81 -0.09 -1.31 -1.53
CA THR A 81 1.16 -1.99 -1.84
C THR A 81 0.93 -3.03 -2.96
N GLY A 82 0.74 -4.31 -2.66
CA GLY A 82 0.65 -5.42 -3.61
C GLY A 82 -0.61 -5.49 -4.49
N ARG A 83 -1.59 -4.62 -4.30
CA ARG A 83 -2.83 -4.53 -5.11
C ARG A 83 -3.64 -5.84 -5.13
N THR A 84 -3.67 -6.56 -4.01
CA THR A 84 -4.37 -7.85 -3.90
C THR A 84 -5.71 -7.78 -3.18
N ALA A 85 -6.12 -6.59 -2.72
CA ALA A 85 -7.40 -6.38 -2.06
C ALA A 85 -8.60 -6.71 -2.97
N THR A 86 -9.64 -7.27 -2.36
CA THR A 86 -10.88 -7.71 -3.02
C THR A 86 -12.13 -7.16 -2.35
N GLU A 87 -11.96 -6.17 -1.45
CA GLU A 87 -13.03 -5.67 -0.58
C GLU A 87 -13.37 -4.19 -0.86
N GLY A 88 -12.91 -3.64 -1.99
CA GLY A 88 -13.12 -2.24 -2.34
C GLY A 88 -12.17 -1.25 -1.65
N GLY A 89 -11.22 -1.71 -0.83
CA GLY A 89 -10.33 -0.86 -0.04
C GLY A 89 -9.33 -0.02 -0.85
N LEU A 90 -9.14 -0.34 -2.12
CA LEU A 90 -8.24 0.39 -3.03
C LEU A 90 -8.98 1.30 -4.00
N GLU A 91 -10.30 1.41 -3.91
CA GLU A 91 -11.11 2.22 -4.80
C GLU A 91 -10.97 3.73 -4.52
N THR A 92 -10.85 4.52 -5.57
CA THR A 92 -10.85 5.99 -5.47
C THR A 92 -12.29 6.52 -5.52
N ALA A 93 -12.90 6.75 -4.36
CA ALA A 93 -14.28 7.20 -4.26
C ALA A 93 -14.46 8.71 -4.50
N VAL A 94 -13.38 9.49 -4.47
CA VAL A 94 -13.40 10.95 -4.55
C VAL A 94 -12.51 11.42 -5.70
N ALA A 95 -13.01 12.34 -6.50
CA ALA A 95 -12.22 12.95 -7.58
C ALA A 95 -10.96 13.65 -7.04
N ASN A 96 -9.89 13.65 -7.83
CA ASN A 96 -8.58 14.19 -7.44
C ASN A 96 -7.95 13.53 -6.20
N SER A 97 -8.37 12.32 -5.85
CA SER A 97 -7.63 11.49 -4.89
C SER A 97 -6.21 11.23 -5.41
N ILE A 98 -5.31 10.89 -4.52
CA ILE A 98 -4.01 10.32 -4.88
C ILE A 98 -3.92 8.89 -4.37
N VAL A 99 -3.20 8.04 -5.10
CA VAL A 99 -2.85 6.70 -4.65
C VAL A 99 -1.42 6.74 -4.14
N LEU A 100 -1.22 6.45 -2.85
CA LEU A 100 0.12 6.36 -2.23
C LEU A 100 0.56 4.89 -2.25
N ASP A 101 1.53 4.60 -3.09
CA ASP A 101 2.01 3.25 -3.36
C ASP A 101 3.33 2.99 -2.62
N GLY A 102 3.29 2.08 -1.66
CA GLY A 102 4.44 1.67 -0.85
C GLY A 102 5.26 0.53 -1.47
N SER A 103 4.90 0.02 -2.64
CA SER A 103 5.62 -1.11 -3.26
C SER A 103 7.08 -0.81 -3.59
N GLY A 104 7.43 0.47 -3.69
CA GLY A 104 8.81 0.92 -3.85
C GLY A 104 9.70 0.78 -2.62
N MET A 105 9.12 0.50 -1.45
CA MET A 105 9.82 0.24 -0.18
C MET A 105 9.89 -1.28 0.03
N ASN A 106 10.78 -1.96 -0.69
CA ASN A 106 10.81 -3.42 -0.82
C ASN A 106 12.09 -4.07 -0.28
N GLY A 107 12.78 -3.42 0.63
CA GLY A 107 13.98 -3.95 1.27
C GLY A 107 13.66 -4.93 2.40
N ILE A 108 14.34 -6.09 2.40
CA ILE A 108 14.48 -6.94 3.58
C ILE A 108 15.64 -6.37 4.39
N LEU A 109 15.34 -5.76 5.54
CA LEU A 109 16.32 -5.00 6.31
C LEU A 109 17.17 -5.87 7.21
N LYS A 110 16.57 -6.93 7.78
CA LYS A 110 17.25 -7.89 8.65
C LYS A 110 16.51 -9.22 8.65
N ILE A 111 17.25 -10.32 8.65
CA ILE A 111 16.78 -11.64 9.03
C ILE A 111 17.59 -12.06 10.25
N ASP A 112 16.91 -12.47 11.31
CA ASP A 112 17.50 -12.97 12.55
C ASP A 112 17.04 -14.42 12.78
N PRO A 113 17.81 -15.40 12.29
CA PRO A 113 17.40 -16.80 12.40
C PRO A 113 17.35 -17.31 13.86
N TYR A 114 18.16 -16.74 14.73
CA TYR A 114 18.20 -17.15 16.15
C TYR A 114 16.89 -16.78 16.86
N ASN A 115 16.40 -15.57 16.66
CA ASN A 115 15.14 -15.11 17.22
C ASN A 115 13.92 -15.42 16.34
N MET A 116 14.13 -16.05 15.17
CA MET A 116 13.09 -16.32 14.15
C MET A 116 12.32 -15.06 13.75
N GLN A 117 13.03 -13.96 13.54
CA GLN A 117 12.44 -12.66 13.19
C GLN A 117 12.99 -12.12 11.88
N ALA A 118 12.16 -11.42 11.14
CA ALA A 118 12.58 -10.64 9.98
C ALA A 118 12.03 -9.21 10.07
N THR A 119 12.89 -8.23 9.76
CA THR A 119 12.49 -6.82 9.63
C THR A 119 12.47 -6.47 8.15
N VAL A 120 11.31 -6.06 7.66
CA VAL A 120 11.08 -5.81 6.23
C VAL A 120 10.30 -4.51 6.02
N GLN A 121 10.47 -3.91 4.86
CA GLN A 121 9.66 -2.78 4.43
C GLN A 121 8.29 -3.25 3.91
N CYS A 122 7.31 -2.35 3.87
CA CYS A 122 5.91 -2.65 3.55
C CYS A 122 5.69 -3.21 2.12
N GLY A 123 6.57 -2.90 1.18
CA GLY A 123 6.50 -3.34 -0.21
C GLY A 123 7.21 -4.67 -0.49
N VAL A 124 7.77 -5.34 0.52
CA VAL A 124 8.36 -6.67 0.33
C VAL A 124 7.26 -7.67 0.00
N CYS A 125 7.43 -8.40 -1.11
CA CYS A 125 6.54 -9.50 -1.47
C CYS A 125 6.69 -10.66 -0.48
N LEU A 126 5.57 -11.23 -0.04
CA LEU A 126 5.58 -12.35 0.90
C LEU A 126 6.34 -13.56 0.33
N GLN A 127 6.21 -13.86 -0.98
CA GLN A 127 6.98 -14.95 -1.59
C GLN A 127 8.48 -14.68 -1.51
N THR A 128 8.91 -13.45 -1.79
CA THR A 128 10.33 -13.06 -1.69
C THR A 128 10.86 -13.25 -0.27
N LEU A 129 10.08 -12.83 0.74
CA LEU A 129 10.45 -13.05 2.15
C LEU A 129 10.53 -14.54 2.48
N GLU A 130 9.55 -15.33 2.05
CA GLU A 130 9.54 -16.79 2.26
C GLU A 130 10.80 -17.43 1.66
N ASP A 131 11.16 -17.07 0.42
CA ASP A 131 12.32 -17.63 -0.26
C ASP A 131 13.63 -17.27 0.49
N GLU A 132 13.72 -16.06 1.03
CA GLU A 132 14.89 -15.64 1.82
C GLU A 132 14.98 -16.37 3.17
N VAL A 133 13.87 -16.47 3.95
CA VAL A 133 13.93 -17.15 5.25
C VAL A 133 14.13 -18.64 5.11
N ARG A 134 13.71 -19.26 4.01
CA ARG A 134 13.98 -20.68 3.71
C ARG A 134 15.46 -21.01 3.59
N LYS A 135 16.31 -20.09 3.18
CA LYS A 135 17.77 -20.26 3.16
C LYS A 135 18.35 -20.51 4.57
N HIS A 136 17.59 -20.13 5.60
CA HIS A 136 17.95 -20.34 7.01
C HIS A 136 17.17 -21.50 7.66
N GLY A 137 16.46 -22.32 6.88
CA GLY A 137 15.66 -23.43 7.39
C GLY A 137 14.34 -22.98 8.07
N LEU A 138 13.92 -21.74 7.83
CA LEU A 138 12.72 -21.14 8.42
C LEU A 138 11.60 -20.99 7.37
N THR A 139 10.40 -20.71 7.85
CA THR A 139 9.24 -20.35 7.03
C THR A 139 8.49 -19.19 7.69
N THR A 140 7.83 -18.37 6.89
CA THR A 140 6.95 -17.32 7.42
C THR A 140 5.70 -17.89 8.12
N GLY A 141 5.31 -19.13 7.80
CA GLY A 141 4.07 -19.73 8.32
C GLY A 141 2.79 -19.10 7.74
N HIS A 142 2.89 -18.04 6.98
CA HIS A 142 1.75 -17.33 6.38
C HIS A 142 1.63 -17.68 4.89
N SER A 143 0.48 -18.23 4.48
CA SER A 143 0.29 -18.72 3.11
C SER A 143 -1.09 -18.38 2.55
N PRO A 144 -1.39 -17.10 2.30
CA PRO A 144 -2.59 -16.70 1.56
C PRO A 144 -2.45 -17.09 0.10
N GLN A 145 -3.57 -17.24 -0.60
CA GLN A 145 -3.59 -17.54 -2.04
C GLN A 145 -2.82 -16.48 -2.86
N SER A 146 -2.83 -15.23 -2.39
CA SER A 146 -2.12 -14.11 -3.01
C SER A 146 -0.62 -14.05 -2.71
N LYS A 147 -0.04 -15.01 -1.98
CA LYS A 147 1.38 -15.04 -1.55
C LYS A 147 2.37 -14.61 -2.63
N PRO A 148 2.23 -15.02 -3.91
CA PRO A 148 3.20 -14.67 -4.95
C PRO A 148 3.28 -13.17 -5.28
N ILE A 149 2.24 -12.40 -4.94
CA ILE A 149 2.13 -10.97 -5.30
C ILE A 149 1.74 -10.05 -4.14
N ALA A 150 1.23 -10.62 -3.04
CA ALA A 150 0.87 -9.84 -1.86
C ALA A 150 2.12 -9.29 -1.17
N GLN A 151 2.03 -8.06 -0.66
CA GLN A 151 3.13 -7.37 -0.01
C GLN A 151 2.85 -7.14 1.47
N MET A 152 3.88 -7.11 2.27
CA MET A 152 3.81 -7.17 3.74
C MET A 152 2.93 -6.08 4.36
N GLY A 153 3.04 -4.83 3.90
CA GLY A 153 2.22 -3.74 4.42
C GLY A 153 0.73 -3.95 4.21
N GLY A 154 0.34 -4.42 3.03
CA GLY A 154 -1.06 -4.76 2.72
C GLY A 154 -1.58 -5.94 3.55
N LEU A 155 -0.78 -6.99 3.67
CA LEU A 155 -1.13 -8.18 4.48
C LEU A 155 -1.40 -7.80 5.93
N VAL A 156 -0.51 -7.00 6.54
CA VAL A 156 -0.68 -6.52 7.93
C VAL A 156 -1.89 -5.60 8.06
N ALA A 157 -2.04 -4.62 7.16
CA ALA A 157 -3.12 -3.65 7.22
C ALA A 157 -4.52 -4.28 7.08
N THR A 158 -4.64 -5.38 6.33
CA THR A 158 -5.92 -6.07 6.10
C THR A 158 -6.11 -7.30 6.99
N ARG A 159 -5.21 -7.55 7.94
CA ARG A 159 -5.27 -8.73 8.82
C ARG A 159 -5.40 -10.03 8.01
N SER A 160 -4.49 -10.22 7.08
CA SER A 160 -4.53 -11.33 6.13
C SER A 160 -4.55 -12.70 6.82
N ILE A 161 -5.40 -13.58 6.30
CA ILE A 161 -5.50 -14.99 6.68
C ILE A 161 -4.97 -15.85 5.54
N GLY A 162 -4.38 -16.99 5.84
CA GLY A 162 -3.86 -17.95 4.88
C GLY A 162 -4.21 -19.39 5.22
N GLN A 163 -3.81 -20.33 4.36
CA GLN A 163 -4.12 -21.76 4.51
C GLN A 163 -3.62 -22.35 5.84
N PHE A 164 -2.51 -21.82 6.38
CA PHE A 164 -1.92 -22.31 7.61
C PHE A 164 -2.34 -21.55 8.87
N SER A 165 -3.29 -20.61 8.73
CA SER A 165 -3.73 -19.80 9.87
C SER A 165 -4.43 -20.60 10.97
N THR A 166 -4.98 -21.78 10.66
CA THR A 166 -5.50 -22.70 11.68
C THR A 166 -4.41 -23.25 12.61
N LEU A 167 -3.15 -23.26 12.17
CA LEU A 167 -2.01 -23.73 12.96
C LEU A 167 -1.20 -22.55 13.52
N TYR A 168 -0.93 -21.53 12.69
CA TYR A 168 0.02 -20.45 13.02
C TYR A 168 -0.65 -19.12 13.37
N GLY A 169 -1.97 -19.04 13.31
CA GLY A 169 -2.69 -17.76 13.50
C GLY A 169 -2.78 -16.90 12.23
N GLY A 170 -3.35 -15.72 12.35
CA GLY A 170 -3.36 -14.70 11.32
C GLY A 170 -2.04 -13.93 11.25
N ILE A 171 -1.91 -13.04 10.28
CA ILE A 171 -0.69 -12.21 10.17
C ILE A 171 -0.47 -11.35 11.43
N GLU A 172 -1.54 -10.91 12.10
CA GLU A 172 -1.51 -10.15 13.34
C GLU A 172 -0.85 -10.87 14.48
N ASP A 173 -0.94 -12.20 14.53
CA ASP A 173 -0.31 -13.03 15.57
C ASP A 173 1.20 -13.21 15.34
N MET A 174 1.67 -12.91 14.12
CA MET A 174 3.06 -13.05 13.71
C MET A 174 3.84 -11.73 13.82
N VAL A 175 3.14 -10.57 13.86
CA VAL A 175 3.77 -9.25 13.90
C VAL A 175 4.18 -8.89 15.31
N VAL A 176 5.49 -8.74 15.54
CA VAL A 176 6.06 -8.35 16.85
C VAL A 176 6.31 -6.84 16.97
N GLY A 177 6.24 -6.10 15.86
CA GLY A 177 6.38 -4.65 15.83
C GLY A 177 6.15 -4.08 14.43
N LEU A 178 5.77 -2.83 14.36
CA LEU A 178 5.57 -2.12 13.09
C LEU A 178 5.87 -0.63 13.24
N GLU A 179 6.28 -0.02 12.12
CA GLU A 179 6.32 1.42 11.93
C GLU A 179 5.09 1.84 11.10
N ALA A 180 4.32 2.80 11.60
CA ALA A 180 3.17 3.35 10.89
C ALA A 180 3.23 4.87 10.85
N VAL A 181 2.87 5.44 9.69
CA VAL A 181 2.73 6.89 9.53
C VAL A 181 1.26 7.24 9.52
N HIS A 182 0.83 8.05 10.47
CA HIS A 182 -0.53 8.56 10.57
C HIS A 182 -0.59 10.01 10.07
N PRO A 183 -1.67 10.41 9.38
CA PRO A 183 -1.91 11.82 9.14
C PRO A 183 -1.99 12.56 10.49
N PRO A 184 -1.55 13.84 10.56
CA PRO A 184 -1.68 14.62 11.78
C PRO A 184 -3.16 14.66 12.18
N ARG A 185 -3.44 14.50 13.50
CA ARG A 185 -4.80 14.63 14.02
C ARG A 185 -5.32 16.05 13.71
N ASP A 186 -6.50 16.14 13.16
CA ASP A 186 -7.26 17.38 13.16
C ASP A 186 -7.85 17.55 14.57
N GLU A 187 -7.20 18.38 15.39
CA GLU A 187 -7.64 18.67 16.77
C GLU A 187 -9.06 19.20 16.86
N ARG A 188 -9.66 19.58 15.72
CA ARG A 188 -11.03 20.10 15.61
C ARG A 188 -12.06 19.00 15.35
N ARG A 189 -11.67 17.72 15.21
CA ARG A 189 -12.59 16.58 15.12
C ARG A 189 -12.46 15.73 16.39
N PRO A 190 -13.43 15.79 17.32
CA PRO A 190 -13.52 14.80 18.38
C PRO A 190 -13.70 13.40 17.78
N LEU A 191 -13.21 12.39 18.50
CA LEU A 191 -13.39 10.96 18.18
C LEU A 191 -14.89 10.61 18.14
#